data_792acc2ff2e44f3438cdea49de02ff4e
#
_entry.id   792acc2ff2e44f3438cdea49de02ff4e
#
_cell.length_a   1.000
_cell.length_b   1.000
_cell.length_c   1.000
_cell.angle_alpha   90.00
_cell.angle_beta   90.00
_cell.angle_gamma   90.00
#
_symmetry.space_group_name_H-M   'P 1'
#
loop_
_entity.id
_entity.type
_entity.pdbx_description
1 polymer ?
#
loop_
_entity_poly.entity_id
_entity_poly.type
_entity_poly.pdbx_seq_one_letter_code
_entity_poly.pdbx_strand_id
1 'polypeptide(L)'
;MHLDGHDRTSRVEFGKTLPTIWMVPGMIKLAPITLEGHSIRLEPLTLDHEAELSAAAADGELWNLWFTSVPKPEETKTYIETALAGYQAGHMLPWAVRELTTGKIVGSTRYHDVMANIDRVEIGYTWYAKSWQKSHVNTVCKLLLLAHAFDTLECKVVGLRTDNFNFNSQKAIEGLGAKKDGILRHHAVRRDGSVRDSVMYSILVTEWTSVKQHLRFRLSRHGTL
;
A
#
# COMPACT_ATOMS: atom_id res chain seq x y z
N MET A 1 42.10 -35.91 -53.41
CA MET A 1 42.41 -35.40 -52.06
C MET A 1 41.11 -34.92 -51.46
N HIS A 2 40.40 -35.83 -50.75
CA HIS A 2 39.09 -35.58 -50.12
C HIS A 2 39.34 -34.99 -48.75
N LEU A 3 38.66 -33.91 -48.44
CA LEU A 3 38.56 -33.41 -47.06
C LEU A 3 37.09 -33.45 -46.66
N ASP A 4 36.77 -34.44 -45.82
CA ASP A 4 35.45 -34.60 -45.22
C ASP A 4 35.30 -33.52 -44.12
N GLY A 5 34.27 -32.66 -44.24
CA GLY A 5 33.84 -31.76 -43.22
C GLY A 5 32.86 -32.41 -42.27
N HIS A 6 33.26 -32.62 -40.99
CA HIS A 6 32.34 -33.06 -39.93
C HIS A 6 31.57 -31.87 -39.39
N ASP A 7 30.31 -31.78 -39.78
CA ASP A 7 29.31 -30.97 -39.12
C ASP A 7 28.87 -31.65 -37.83
N ARG A 8 29.22 -31.09 -36.67
CA ARG A 8 28.69 -31.44 -35.35
C ARG A 8 27.72 -30.37 -34.87
N THR A 9 26.49 -30.43 -35.37
CA THR A 9 25.37 -29.75 -34.73
C THR A 9 25.01 -30.51 -33.48
N SER A 10 25.46 -30.04 -32.31
CA SER A 10 25.00 -30.54 -31.02
C SER A 10 23.59 -30.05 -30.76
N ARG A 11 22.63 -30.92 -30.96
CA ARG A 11 21.23 -30.76 -30.59
C ARG A 11 21.12 -30.79 -29.08
N VAL A 12 20.85 -29.66 -28.43
CA VAL A 12 20.50 -29.60 -27.01
C VAL A 12 19.04 -30.04 -26.91
N GLU A 13 18.82 -31.27 -26.43
CA GLU A 13 17.49 -31.76 -26.08
C GLU A 13 17.02 -31.12 -24.77
N PHE A 14 16.09 -30.13 -24.85
CA PHE A 14 15.30 -29.69 -23.71
C PHE A 14 14.16 -30.66 -23.44
N GLY A 15 14.50 -31.80 -22.86
CA GLY A 15 13.56 -32.81 -22.44
C GLY A 15 13.56 -32.98 -20.95
N LYS A 16 12.93 -32.06 -20.20
CA LYS A 16 12.38 -32.32 -18.85
C LYS A 16 11.18 -31.45 -18.67
N THR A 17 10.00 -32.08 -18.64
CA THR A 17 8.77 -31.55 -18.10
C THR A 17 9.08 -30.79 -16.82
N LEU A 18 8.80 -29.48 -16.82
CA LEU A 18 8.82 -28.68 -15.60
C LEU A 18 7.90 -29.35 -14.58
N PRO A 19 8.36 -29.56 -13.34
CA PRO A 19 7.51 -30.13 -12.32
C PRO A 19 6.30 -29.23 -12.12
N THR A 20 5.16 -29.85 -11.97
CA THR A 20 3.85 -29.27 -11.63
C THR A 20 4.04 -28.10 -10.67
N ILE A 21 3.54 -26.94 -11.08
CA ILE A 21 3.52 -25.72 -10.29
C ILE A 21 3.13 -26.06 -8.86
N TRP A 22 4.02 -25.77 -7.93
CA TRP A 22 3.76 -25.88 -6.50
C TRP A 22 2.55 -24.98 -6.19
N MET A 23 1.39 -25.60 -6.00
CA MET A 23 0.27 -24.92 -5.34
C MET A 23 0.71 -24.69 -3.90
N VAL A 24 1.21 -23.51 -3.61
CA VAL A 24 1.51 -23.07 -2.26
C VAL A 24 0.18 -22.89 -1.54
N PRO A 25 -0.11 -23.65 -0.47
CA PRO A 25 -1.28 -23.37 0.37
C PRO A 25 -1.04 -22.06 1.09
N GLY A 26 -1.91 -21.08 0.94
CA GLY A 26 -1.84 -19.81 1.67
C GLY A 26 -1.97 -18.57 0.79
N MET A 27 -2.80 -18.60 -0.26
CA MET A 27 -3.04 -17.36 -1.01
C MET A 27 -3.80 -16.35 -0.15
N ILE A 28 -3.22 -15.14 0.00
CA ILE A 28 -3.90 -13.98 0.60
C ILE A 28 -5.26 -13.80 -0.07
N LYS A 29 -6.34 -13.85 0.75
CA LYS A 29 -7.69 -13.54 0.30
C LYS A 29 -8.11 -12.22 0.90
N LEU A 30 -8.22 -11.20 0.07
CA LEU A 30 -8.76 -9.91 0.48
C LEU A 30 -10.27 -9.97 0.54
N ALA A 31 -10.84 -9.56 1.67
CA ALA A 31 -12.28 -9.37 1.85
C ALA A 31 -12.52 -8.02 2.55
N PRO A 32 -13.63 -7.33 2.24
CA PRO A 32 -13.98 -6.12 2.95
C PRO A 32 -14.09 -6.40 4.45
N ILE A 33 -13.34 -5.63 5.22
CA ILE A 33 -13.29 -5.75 6.68
C ILE A 33 -13.16 -4.37 7.30
N THR A 34 -13.84 -4.16 8.41
CA THR A 34 -13.66 -3.00 9.28
C THR A 34 -12.52 -3.28 10.25
N LEU A 35 -11.54 -2.36 10.32
CA LEU A 35 -10.46 -2.42 11.31
C LEU A 35 -10.62 -1.22 12.24
N GLU A 36 -10.56 -1.44 13.56
CA GLU A 36 -10.82 -0.39 14.53
C GLU A 36 -9.84 -0.44 15.71
N GLY A 37 -9.46 0.73 16.20
CA GLY A 37 -8.65 0.90 17.40
C GLY A 37 -8.22 2.36 17.60
N HIS A 38 -7.99 2.75 18.86
CA HIS A 38 -7.47 4.09 19.21
C HIS A 38 -8.22 5.25 18.56
N SER A 39 -9.56 5.27 18.66
CA SER A 39 -10.45 6.28 18.05
C SER A 39 -10.45 6.34 16.53
N ILE A 40 -9.85 5.39 15.83
CA ILE A 40 -9.84 5.32 14.36
C ILE A 40 -10.53 4.05 13.88
N ARG A 41 -11.36 4.19 12.85
CA ARG A 41 -11.97 3.09 12.11
C ARG A 41 -11.61 3.18 10.63
N LEU A 42 -11.11 2.08 10.10
CA LEU A 42 -10.96 1.88 8.67
C LEU A 42 -12.21 1.16 8.17
N GLU A 43 -13.07 1.87 7.46
CA GLU A 43 -14.33 1.37 6.91
C GLU A 43 -14.09 0.92 5.46
N PRO A 44 -14.58 -0.26 5.01
CA PRO A 44 -14.54 -0.61 3.60
C PRO A 44 -15.09 0.53 2.75
N LEU A 45 -14.31 0.96 1.75
CA LEU A 45 -14.69 2.12 0.93
C LEU A 45 -15.92 1.81 0.10
N THR A 46 -16.89 2.75 0.10
CA THR A 46 -18.10 2.74 -0.74
C THR A 46 -18.33 4.11 -1.36
N LEU A 47 -19.24 4.20 -2.32
CA LEU A 47 -19.63 5.49 -2.91
C LEU A 47 -20.32 6.42 -1.90
N ASP A 48 -20.92 5.90 -0.82
CA ASP A 48 -21.54 6.72 0.23
C ASP A 48 -20.52 7.62 0.95
N HIS A 49 -19.22 7.30 0.86
CA HIS A 49 -18.17 8.12 1.43
C HIS A 49 -17.78 9.34 0.56
N GLU A 50 -18.38 9.53 -0.63
CA GLU A 50 -17.98 10.56 -1.60
C GLU A 50 -17.97 11.96 -1.00
N ALA A 51 -19.08 12.38 -0.39
CA ALA A 51 -19.20 13.74 0.16
C ALA A 51 -18.21 14.01 1.30
N GLU A 52 -18.06 13.05 2.23
CA GLU A 52 -17.12 13.20 3.35
C GLU A 52 -15.66 13.16 2.89
N LEU A 53 -15.29 12.30 1.93
CA LEU A 53 -13.94 12.25 1.37
C LEU A 53 -13.59 13.52 0.58
N SER A 54 -14.56 14.05 -0.19
CA SER A 54 -14.42 15.33 -0.88
C SER A 54 -14.12 16.46 0.11
N ALA A 55 -14.87 16.53 1.21
CA ALA A 55 -14.63 17.50 2.28
C ALA A 55 -13.25 17.32 2.94
N ALA A 56 -12.83 16.07 3.19
CA ALA A 56 -11.52 15.78 3.75
C ALA A 56 -10.37 16.15 2.80
N ALA A 57 -10.54 15.95 1.49
CA ALA A 57 -9.56 16.36 0.48
C ALA A 57 -9.44 17.89 0.37
N ALA A 58 -10.56 18.60 0.54
CA ALA A 58 -10.62 20.07 0.52
C ALA A 58 -9.89 20.71 1.72
N ASP A 59 -9.77 20.01 2.82
CA ASP A 59 -9.00 20.47 3.98
C ASP A 59 -7.50 20.51 3.66
N GLY A 60 -7.02 21.70 3.29
CA GLY A 60 -5.65 22.00 2.90
C GLY A 60 -5.32 21.80 1.42
N GLU A 61 -6.36 21.64 0.58
CA GLU A 61 -6.22 21.55 -0.89
C GLU A 61 -5.08 20.60 -1.33
N LEU A 62 -5.09 19.40 -0.75
CA LEU A 62 -3.98 18.43 -0.86
C LEU A 62 -3.65 18.05 -2.30
N TRP A 63 -4.59 18.20 -3.23
CA TRP A 63 -4.41 17.96 -4.67
C TRP A 63 -3.42 18.92 -5.35
N ASN A 64 -3.09 20.04 -4.70
CA ASN A 64 -2.10 21.00 -5.21
C ASN A 64 -0.65 20.49 -5.09
N LEU A 65 -0.42 19.42 -4.33
CA LEU A 65 0.90 18.77 -4.26
C LEU A 65 1.11 17.97 -5.55
N TRP A 66 2.05 18.40 -6.39
CA TRP A 66 2.32 17.82 -7.71
C TRP A 66 2.66 16.32 -7.72
N PHE A 67 3.13 15.78 -6.60
CA PHE A 67 3.46 14.37 -6.41
C PHE A 67 2.32 13.55 -5.74
N THR A 68 1.14 14.12 -5.54
CA THR A 68 0.02 13.46 -4.84
C THR A 68 -0.94 12.74 -5.79
N SER A 69 -1.68 11.78 -5.24
CA SER A 69 -2.85 11.15 -5.87
C SER A 69 -4.16 11.53 -5.19
N VAL A 70 -4.16 12.54 -4.31
CA VAL A 70 -5.39 13.03 -3.66
C VAL A 70 -6.30 13.65 -4.72
N PRO A 71 -7.59 13.24 -4.79
CA PRO A 71 -8.51 13.79 -5.79
C PRO A 71 -8.87 15.23 -5.47
N LYS A 72 -9.21 16.00 -6.50
CA LYS A 72 -10.02 17.20 -6.32
C LYS A 72 -11.45 16.83 -5.93
N PRO A 73 -12.24 17.76 -5.35
CA PRO A 73 -13.62 17.48 -4.98
C PRO A 73 -14.44 16.84 -6.11
N GLU A 74 -14.38 17.39 -7.31
CA GLU A 74 -15.07 16.91 -8.50
C GLU A 74 -14.57 15.54 -9.02
N GLU A 75 -13.39 15.12 -8.64
CA GLU A 75 -12.78 13.84 -9.00
C GLU A 75 -13.01 12.74 -7.96
N THR A 76 -13.60 13.06 -6.79
CA THR A 76 -13.70 12.14 -5.66
C THR A 76 -14.49 10.89 -6.01
N LYS A 77 -15.60 11.03 -6.75
CA LYS A 77 -16.37 9.88 -7.22
C LYS A 77 -15.52 8.93 -8.07
N THR A 78 -14.85 9.44 -9.09
CA THR A 78 -13.98 8.64 -9.96
C THR A 78 -12.82 7.99 -9.18
N TYR A 79 -12.28 8.69 -8.18
CA TYR A 79 -11.25 8.14 -7.27
C TYR A 79 -11.77 6.92 -6.51
N ILE A 80 -13.01 6.96 -6.00
CA ILE A 80 -13.64 5.84 -5.31
C ILE A 80 -13.94 4.71 -6.30
N GLU A 81 -14.55 5.00 -7.45
CA GLU A 81 -14.86 4.02 -8.48
C GLU A 81 -13.62 3.25 -8.96
N THR A 82 -12.51 3.97 -9.17
CA THR A 82 -11.22 3.36 -9.53
C THR A 82 -10.72 2.41 -8.43
N ALA A 83 -10.88 2.78 -7.17
CA ALA A 83 -10.49 1.93 -6.05
C ALA A 83 -11.35 0.66 -5.96
N LEU A 84 -12.65 0.80 -6.15
CA LEU A 84 -13.59 -0.32 -6.14
C LEU A 84 -13.37 -1.25 -7.34
N ALA A 85 -13.08 -0.70 -8.52
CA ALA A 85 -12.69 -1.51 -9.68
C ALA A 85 -11.41 -2.32 -9.41
N GLY A 86 -10.42 -1.72 -8.76
CA GLY A 86 -9.21 -2.43 -8.33
C GLY A 86 -9.49 -3.55 -7.31
N TYR A 87 -10.47 -3.36 -6.44
CA TYR A 87 -10.94 -4.41 -5.53
C TYR A 87 -11.61 -5.56 -6.30
N GLN A 88 -12.52 -5.25 -7.22
CA GLN A 88 -13.16 -6.26 -8.06
C GLN A 88 -12.17 -7.06 -8.92
N ALA A 89 -11.10 -6.39 -9.35
CA ALA A 89 -10.00 -7.04 -10.08
C ALA A 89 -9.04 -7.85 -9.18
N GLY A 90 -9.26 -7.85 -7.85
CA GLY A 90 -8.51 -8.69 -6.90
C GLY A 90 -7.12 -8.17 -6.49
N HIS A 91 -6.73 -6.95 -6.89
CA HIS A 91 -5.41 -6.41 -6.60
C HIS A 91 -5.40 -5.22 -5.63
N MET A 92 -6.56 -4.85 -5.07
CA MET A 92 -6.70 -3.72 -4.17
C MET A 92 -7.74 -4.00 -3.08
N LEU A 93 -7.58 -3.40 -1.88
CA LEU A 93 -8.60 -3.35 -0.84
C LEU A 93 -8.58 -1.95 -0.22
N PRO A 94 -9.57 -1.10 -0.54
CA PRO A 94 -9.60 0.29 -0.11
C PRO A 94 -10.43 0.51 1.14
N TRP A 95 -10.01 1.51 1.95
CA TRP A 95 -10.74 2.00 3.13
C TRP A 95 -10.90 3.51 3.12
N ALA A 96 -12.03 3.97 3.65
CA ALA A 96 -12.19 5.30 4.22
C ALA A 96 -11.71 5.28 5.68
N VAL A 97 -11.10 6.37 6.13
CA VAL A 97 -10.57 6.52 7.49
C VAL A 97 -11.50 7.43 8.28
N ARG A 98 -12.24 6.86 9.24
CA ARG A 98 -13.11 7.62 10.16
C ARG A 98 -12.42 7.87 11.49
N GLU A 99 -12.48 9.11 11.95
CA GLU A 99 -12.12 9.46 13.32
C GLU A 99 -13.38 9.42 14.19
N LEU A 100 -13.38 8.58 15.21
CA LEU A 100 -14.59 8.19 15.93
C LEU A 100 -15.09 9.25 16.93
N THR A 101 -14.19 10.11 17.43
CA THR A 101 -14.59 11.18 18.38
C THR A 101 -15.43 12.25 17.69
N THR A 102 -15.08 12.61 16.47
CA THR A 102 -15.79 13.60 15.65
C THR A 102 -16.81 12.95 14.70
N GLY A 103 -16.71 11.66 14.45
CA GLY A 103 -17.50 10.92 13.47
C GLY A 103 -17.13 11.22 12.01
N LYS A 104 -16.08 12.01 11.75
CA LYS A 104 -15.73 12.47 10.39
C LYS A 104 -14.84 11.49 9.66
N ILE A 105 -15.01 11.38 8.33
CA ILE A 105 -14.00 10.80 7.46
C ILE A 105 -12.86 11.81 7.32
N VAL A 106 -11.64 11.35 7.58
CA VAL A 106 -10.43 12.18 7.62
C VAL A 106 -9.39 11.81 6.57
N GLY A 107 -9.68 10.82 5.73
CA GLY A 107 -8.78 10.40 4.67
C GLY A 107 -9.10 9.02 4.09
N SER A 108 -8.14 8.48 3.36
CA SER A 108 -8.25 7.15 2.73
C SER A 108 -6.90 6.44 2.73
N THR A 109 -6.94 5.11 2.66
CA THR A 109 -5.77 4.24 2.53
C THR A 109 -6.18 2.93 1.85
N ARG A 110 -5.22 2.17 1.31
CA ARG A 110 -5.51 0.92 0.60
C ARG A 110 -4.39 -0.10 0.80
N TYR A 111 -4.75 -1.40 0.73
CA TYR A 111 -3.82 -2.36 0.16
C TYR A 111 -3.89 -2.27 -1.36
N HIS A 112 -2.78 -2.43 -2.01
CA HIS A 112 -2.66 -2.52 -3.47
C HIS A 112 -1.48 -3.40 -3.85
N ASP A 113 -1.30 -3.65 -5.15
CA ASP A 113 -0.25 -4.52 -5.67
C ASP A 113 -0.15 -5.83 -4.87
N VAL A 114 -1.31 -6.48 -4.70
CA VAL A 114 -1.43 -7.74 -3.97
C VAL A 114 -0.79 -8.85 -4.78
N MET A 115 0.29 -9.41 -4.24
CA MET A 115 1.04 -10.52 -4.83
C MET A 115 0.84 -11.78 -3.97
N ALA A 116 -0.34 -12.39 -4.13
CA ALA A 116 -0.78 -13.52 -3.30
C ALA A 116 0.13 -14.75 -3.39
N ASN A 117 0.83 -14.93 -4.52
CA ASN A 117 1.76 -16.02 -4.74
C ASN A 117 3.06 -15.95 -3.94
N ILE A 118 3.36 -14.79 -3.34
CA ILE A 118 4.54 -14.56 -2.49
C ILE A 118 4.16 -13.90 -1.16
N ASP A 119 2.89 -13.95 -0.77
CA ASP A 119 2.35 -13.43 0.50
C ASP A 119 2.76 -11.96 0.75
N ARG A 120 2.61 -11.11 -0.28
CA ARG A 120 2.97 -9.70 -0.26
C ARG A 120 1.78 -8.81 -0.58
N VAL A 121 1.65 -7.71 0.18
CA VAL A 121 0.77 -6.57 -0.11
C VAL A 121 1.56 -5.28 -0.02
N GLU A 122 1.08 -4.21 -0.65
CA GLU A 122 1.59 -2.86 -0.40
C GLU A 122 0.51 -2.00 0.27
N ILE A 123 0.91 -1.16 1.21
CA ILE A 123 0.04 -0.12 1.79
C ILE A 123 0.33 1.19 1.07
N GLY A 124 -0.68 1.75 0.41
CA GLY A 124 -0.51 2.99 -0.35
C GLY A 124 -1.80 3.78 -0.51
N TYR A 125 -1.76 4.76 -1.44
CA TYR A 125 -2.85 5.73 -1.64
C TYR A 125 -3.30 6.39 -0.35
N THR A 126 -2.39 6.51 0.63
CA THR A 126 -2.69 7.04 1.96
C THR A 126 -2.59 8.55 1.97
N TRP A 127 -3.66 9.18 2.37
CA TRP A 127 -3.70 10.61 2.62
C TRP A 127 -4.70 10.93 3.74
N TYR A 128 -4.47 12.05 4.41
CA TYR A 128 -5.31 12.56 5.49
C TYR A 128 -5.52 14.06 5.29
N ALA A 129 -6.71 14.56 5.61
CA ALA A 129 -7.05 15.97 5.68
C ALA A 129 -5.96 16.73 6.44
N LYS A 130 -5.68 17.96 6.04
CA LYS A 130 -4.56 18.77 6.56
C LYS A 130 -4.59 18.92 8.07
N SER A 131 -5.77 19.13 8.63
CA SER A 131 -5.98 19.28 10.08
C SER A 131 -5.63 18.01 10.86
N TRP A 132 -5.63 16.83 10.21
CA TRP A 132 -5.31 15.54 10.81
C TRP A 132 -3.90 15.04 10.54
N GLN A 133 -3.12 15.79 9.75
CA GLN A 133 -1.72 15.46 9.53
C GLN A 133 -0.89 15.71 10.79
N LYS A 134 0.23 14.97 10.95
CA LYS A 134 1.12 15.03 12.13
C LYS A 134 0.44 14.68 13.45
N SER A 135 -0.74 14.04 13.39
CA SER A 135 -1.45 13.47 14.55
C SER A 135 -1.19 11.98 14.68
N HIS A 136 -1.90 11.33 15.63
CA HIS A 136 -1.85 9.88 15.84
C HIS A 136 -2.46 9.07 14.69
N VAL A 137 -3.33 9.66 13.86
CA VAL A 137 -4.14 8.98 12.84
C VAL A 137 -3.30 8.08 11.93
N ASN A 138 -2.21 8.59 11.36
CA ASN A 138 -1.37 7.77 10.48
C ASN A 138 -0.75 6.58 11.21
N THR A 139 -0.29 6.77 12.45
CA THR A 139 0.32 5.69 13.25
C THR A 139 -0.71 4.61 13.58
N VAL A 140 -1.94 5.00 13.96
CA VAL A 140 -3.04 4.05 14.22
C VAL A 140 -3.41 3.28 12.95
N CYS A 141 -3.67 3.98 11.83
CA CYS A 141 -4.00 3.33 10.56
C CYS A 141 -2.93 2.31 10.15
N LYS A 142 -1.64 2.67 10.27
CA LYS A 142 -0.55 1.77 9.92
C LYS A 142 -0.45 0.58 10.89
N LEU A 143 -0.68 0.79 12.20
CA LEU A 143 -0.73 -0.31 13.16
C LEU A 143 -1.86 -1.30 12.83
N LEU A 144 -3.06 -0.80 12.52
CA LEU A 144 -4.22 -1.63 12.15
C LEU A 144 -3.97 -2.43 10.87
N LEU A 145 -3.48 -1.76 9.81
CA LEU A 145 -3.20 -2.40 8.53
C LEU A 145 -2.06 -3.42 8.64
N LEU A 146 -0.96 -3.08 9.31
CA LEU A 146 0.16 -4.00 9.49
C LEU A 146 -0.23 -5.20 10.36
N ALA A 147 -1.05 -4.99 11.41
CA ALA A 147 -1.57 -6.09 12.23
C ALA A 147 -2.47 -7.01 11.39
N HIS A 148 -3.39 -6.47 10.60
CA HIS A 148 -4.22 -7.27 9.71
C HIS A 148 -3.38 -8.02 8.66
N ALA A 149 -2.37 -7.38 8.06
CA ALA A 149 -1.51 -8.03 7.08
C ALA A 149 -0.69 -9.18 7.67
N PHE A 150 -0.03 -8.97 8.80
CA PHE A 150 0.87 -9.96 9.39
C PHE A 150 0.17 -10.98 10.28
N ASP A 151 -0.77 -10.53 11.13
CA ASP A 151 -1.38 -11.39 12.15
C ASP A 151 -2.63 -12.14 11.59
N THR A 152 -3.29 -11.63 10.54
CA THR A 152 -4.53 -12.22 9.99
C THR A 152 -4.32 -12.80 8.59
N LEU A 153 -3.71 -12.03 7.67
CA LEU A 153 -3.47 -12.47 6.30
C LEU A 153 -2.16 -13.28 6.15
N GLU A 154 -1.36 -13.35 7.22
CA GLU A 154 -0.08 -14.07 7.27
C GLU A 154 0.93 -13.64 6.20
N CYS A 155 0.85 -12.37 5.78
CA CYS A 155 1.78 -11.80 4.81
C CYS A 155 3.23 -11.98 5.28
N LYS A 156 4.12 -12.24 4.33
CA LYS A 156 5.58 -12.31 4.59
C LYS A 156 6.23 -10.95 4.48
N VAL A 157 5.67 -10.07 3.63
CA VAL A 157 6.18 -8.74 3.36
C VAL A 157 5.03 -7.75 3.21
N VAL A 158 5.16 -6.59 3.84
CA VAL A 158 4.33 -5.41 3.56
C VAL A 158 5.20 -4.34 2.94
N GLY A 159 4.91 -4.00 1.68
CA GLY A 159 5.58 -2.93 0.96
C GLY A 159 4.95 -1.57 1.23
N LEU A 160 5.73 -0.52 1.07
CA LEU A 160 5.30 0.88 1.02
C LEU A 160 6.14 1.58 -0.04
N ARG A 161 5.55 2.55 -0.73
CA ARG A 161 6.30 3.35 -1.70
C ARG A 161 5.84 4.79 -1.71
N THR A 162 6.74 5.67 -2.14
CA THR A 162 6.42 7.08 -2.29
C THR A 162 7.23 7.71 -3.41
N ASP A 163 6.84 8.92 -3.83
CA ASP A 163 7.61 9.72 -4.76
C ASP A 163 8.97 10.10 -4.16
N ASN A 164 10.02 10.10 -4.98
CA ASN A 164 11.38 10.46 -4.55
C ASN A 164 11.48 11.90 -3.98
N PHE A 165 10.57 12.79 -4.34
CA PHE A 165 10.51 14.16 -3.80
C PHE A 165 9.53 14.32 -2.63
N ASN A 166 8.76 13.28 -2.28
CA ASN A 166 7.88 13.33 -1.12
C ASN A 166 8.63 12.98 0.17
N PHE A 167 9.52 13.86 0.60
CA PHE A 167 10.35 13.66 1.80
C PHE A 167 9.52 13.49 3.09
N ASN A 168 8.33 14.11 3.16
CA ASN A 168 7.44 13.94 4.31
C ASN A 168 6.92 12.50 4.39
N SER A 169 6.53 11.91 3.26
CA SER A 169 6.13 10.51 3.21
C SER A 169 7.30 9.56 3.50
N GLN A 170 8.49 9.83 2.96
CA GLN A 170 9.69 9.03 3.25
C GLN A 170 9.96 9.00 4.77
N LYS A 171 10.01 10.15 5.43
CA LYS A 171 10.16 10.25 6.90
C LYS A 171 9.05 9.52 7.66
N ALA A 172 7.80 9.62 7.18
CA ALA A 172 6.69 8.94 7.82
C ALA A 172 6.82 7.42 7.71
N ILE A 173 7.23 6.90 6.55
CA ILE A 173 7.43 5.47 6.29
C ILE A 173 8.60 4.93 7.12
N GLU A 174 9.75 5.61 7.11
CA GLU A 174 10.92 5.25 7.92
C GLU A 174 10.60 5.29 9.42
N GLY A 175 9.81 6.28 9.84
CA GLY A 175 9.31 6.40 11.22
C GLY A 175 8.39 5.26 11.68
N LEU A 176 7.86 4.42 10.78
CA LEU A 176 7.16 3.18 11.15
C LEU A 176 8.13 2.04 11.49
N GLY A 177 9.38 2.15 11.09
CA GLY A 177 10.37 1.08 11.16
C GLY A 177 10.55 0.34 9.84
N ALA A 178 9.96 0.81 8.74
CA ALA A 178 10.17 0.25 7.41
C ALA A 178 11.60 0.52 6.92
N LYS A 179 12.19 -0.46 6.25
CA LYS A 179 13.52 -0.34 5.64
C LYS A 179 13.40 0.03 4.18
N LYS A 180 14.34 0.85 3.71
CA LYS A 180 14.43 1.23 2.31
C LYS A 180 15.01 0.08 1.50
N ASP A 181 14.25 -0.41 0.51
CA ASP A 181 14.67 -1.45 -0.42
C ASP A 181 15.50 -0.86 -1.57
N GLY A 182 15.13 0.35 -2.03
CA GLY A 182 15.81 1.00 -3.14
C GLY A 182 14.99 2.10 -3.81
N ILE A 183 15.47 2.56 -4.96
CA ILE A 183 14.78 3.54 -5.81
C ILE A 183 14.56 2.92 -7.18
N LEU A 184 13.30 2.80 -7.57
CA LEU A 184 12.92 2.46 -8.95
C LEU A 184 12.89 3.73 -9.78
N ARG A 185 13.83 3.83 -10.72
CA ARG A 185 13.93 4.98 -11.63
C ARG A 185 12.91 4.85 -12.75
N HIS A 186 12.35 6.00 -13.17
CA HIS A 186 11.39 6.07 -14.30
C HIS A 186 10.19 5.13 -14.12
N HIS A 187 9.61 5.11 -12.89
CA HIS A 187 8.73 4.03 -12.44
C HIS A 187 7.24 4.28 -12.72
N ALA A 188 6.78 5.50 -12.64
CA ALA A 188 5.36 5.83 -12.80
C ALA A 188 5.16 7.25 -13.35
N VAL A 189 3.95 7.54 -13.82
CA VAL A 189 3.57 8.86 -14.32
C VAL A 189 2.82 9.60 -13.22
N ARG A 190 3.15 10.90 -13.00
CA ARG A 190 2.42 11.81 -12.13
C ARG A 190 1.20 12.41 -12.83
N ARG A 191 0.35 13.11 -12.10
CA ARG A 191 -0.85 13.77 -12.64
C ARG A 191 -0.56 14.80 -13.72
N ASP A 192 0.59 15.47 -13.65
CA ASP A 192 1.05 16.46 -14.62
C ASP A 192 1.70 15.84 -15.87
N GLY A 193 1.72 14.52 -15.98
CA GLY A 193 2.35 13.77 -17.07
C GLY A 193 3.85 13.57 -16.91
N SER A 194 4.49 14.17 -15.90
CA SER A 194 5.91 13.95 -15.63
C SER A 194 6.16 12.55 -15.07
N VAL A 195 7.36 12.02 -15.32
CA VAL A 195 7.74 10.70 -14.79
C VAL A 195 8.38 10.84 -13.42
N ARG A 196 8.01 9.92 -12.51
CA ARG A 196 8.57 9.86 -11.17
C ARG A 196 9.50 8.69 -10.97
N ASP A 197 10.51 8.90 -10.15
CA ASP A 197 11.23 7.84 -9.46
C ASP A 197 10.47 7.50 -8.18
N SER A 198 10.40 6.22 -7.82
CA SER A 198 9.71 5.76 -6.60
C SER A 198 10.70 5.18 -5.61
N VAL A 199 10.66 5.67 -4.37
CA VAL A 199 11.40 5.07 -3.26
C VAL A 199 10.57 3.94 -2.69
N MET A 200 11.15 2.74 -2.67
CA MET A 200 10.55 1.50 -2.19
C MET A 200 11.02 1.20 -0.78
N TYR A 201 10.09 0.75 0.04
CA TYR A 201 10.32 0.33 1.42
C TYR A 201 9.57 -0.96 1.71
N SER A 202 10.03 -1.72 2.69
CA SER A 202 9.32 -2.89 3.19
C SER A 202 9.47 -3.09 4.69
N ILE A 203 8.53 -3.84 5.25
CA ILE A 203 8.58 -4.47 6.57
C ILE A 203 8.41 -5.96 6.35
N LEU A 204 9.30 -6.76 6.92
CA LEU A 204 9.23 -8.22 6.86
C LEU A 204 8.49 -8.77 8.08
N VAL A 205 7.87 -9.95 7.94
CA VAL A 205 7.20 -10.65 9.05
C VAL A 205 8.15 -10.87 10.24
N THR A 206 9.44 -11.11 9.99
CA THR A 206 10.47 -11.28 11.02
C THR A 206 10.74 -10.00 11.83
N GLU A 207 10.38 -8.85 11.31
CA GLU A 207 10.56 -7.53 11.94
C GLU A 207 9.28 -7.09 12.68
N TRP A 208 8.13 -7.73 12.39
CA TRP A 208 6.81 -7.27 12.81
C TRP A 208 6.68 -7.12 14.33
N THR A 209 7.18 -8.06 15.11
CA THR A 209 7.10 -7.98 16.58
C THR A 209 7.70 -6.67 17.11
N SER A 210 8.89 -6.30 16.63
CA SER A 210 9.58 -5.07 17.04
C SER A 210 8.89 -3.82 16.51
N VAL A 211 8.44 -3.84 15.26
CA VAL A 211 7.68 -2.75 14.63
C VAL A 211 6.36 -2.51 15.36
N LYS A 212 5.63 -3.57 15.70
CA LYS A 212 4.37 -3.51 16.46
C LYS A 212 4.56 -2.86 17.83
N GLN A 213 5.62 -3.26 18.54
CA GLN A 213 5.97 -2.67 19.83
C GLN A 213 6.36 -1.19 19.70
N HIS A 214 7.15 -0.84 18.67
CA HIS A 214 7.53 0.54 18.39
C HIS A 214 6.30 1.43 18.11
N LEU A 215 5.37 0.97 17.28
CA LEU A 215 4.14 1.73 16.97
C LEU A 215 3.26 1.92 18.21
N ARG A 216 3.10 0.89 19.05
CA ARG A 216 2.39 1.01 20.33
C ARG A 216 3.06 2.01 21.26
N PHE A 217 4.39 1.97 21.38
CA PHE A 217 5.13 2.94 22.17
C PHE A 217 4.94 4.38 21.66
N ARG A 218 4.94 4.58 20.35
CA ARG A 218 4.63 5.91 19.79
C ARG A 218 3.23 6.39 20.16
N LEU A 219 2.23 5.52 20.11
CA LEU A 219 0.84 5.86 20.46
C LEU A 219 0.69 6.18 21.96
N SER A 220 1.38 5.46 22.86
CA SER A 220 1.33 5.77 24.30
C SER A 220 1.83 7.19 24.60
N ARG A 221 2.77 7.73 23.82
CA ARG A 221 3.26 9.11 23.99
C ARG A 221 2.27 10.18 23.51
N HIS A 222 1.27 9.81 22.72
CA HIS A 222 0.21 10.70 22.28
C HIS A 222 -1.04 10.66 23.17
N GLY A 223 -1.01 9.94 24.29
CA GLY A 223 -2.17 9.79 25.18
C GLY A 223 -3.34 9.03 24.56
N THR A 224 -3.08 8.18 23.58
CA THR A 224 -4.08 7.43 22.80
C THR A 224 -4.13 5.95 23.14
N LEU A 225 -3.49 5.53 24.24
CA LEU A 225 -3.58 4.19 24.83
C LEU A 225 -4.54 4.19 26.00
#